data_6d0323afaa5652c8de6caf3fe323c8ab
#
_entry.id   6d0323afaa5652c8de6caf3fe323c8ab
#
_cell.length_a   1.000
_cell.length_b   1.000
_cell.length_c   1.000
_cell.angle_alpha   90.00
_cell.angle_beta   90.00
_cell.angle_gamma   90.00
#
_symmetry.space_group_name_H-M   'P 1'
#
loop_
_entity.id
_entity.type
_entity.pdbx_description
1 polymer ?
#
loop_
_entity_poly.entity_id
_entity_poly.type
_entity_poly.pdbx_seq_one_letter_code
_entity_poly.pdbx_strand_id
1 'polypeptide(L)'
;MKDKIFVYFCLVFMVVCTASFRWPVENGRITSTFGESRGNHFHDGVDIISPDRKVYPVADGELLYFWDRSVFPLDDYPGLGNYRILSHDKGMVSLYAHLEDGVPKHAQYKTGDTLGMMANTGRSYGKHLHFTLIQGKSGKSLNPMKVLPEVADNNPPVINGMYIRIDDHYYFINEGSNIRLTKHYPLLLDIHDSFSG
;
A
#
# COMPACT_ATOMS: atom_id res chain seq x y z
N MET A 1 30.08 40.42 51.32
CA MET A 1 28.91 39.61 50.95
C MET A 1 28.97 39.43 49.46
N LYS A 2 29.24 38.20 48.95
CA LYS A 2 29.31 37.90 47.52
C LYS A 2 28.05 37.09 47.18
N ASP A 3 27.13 37.73 46.46
CA ASP A 3 25.89 37.08 46.03
C ASP A 3 26.21 36.15 44.87
N LYS A 4 26.02 34.83 45.09
CA LYS A 4 26.14 33.84 44.07
C LYS A 4 24.81 33.77 43.33
N ILE A 5 24.77 34.29 42.08
CA ILE A 5 23.66 34.11 41.19
C ILE A 5 23.73 32.67 40.65
N PHE A 6 22.74 31.85 41.01
CA PHE A 6 22.55 30.47 40.51
C PHE A 6 21.69 30.56 39.27
N VAL A 7 22.32 30.41 38.08
CA VAL A 7 21.60 30.33 36.84
C VAL A 7 21.15 28.90 36.64
N TYR A 8 19.84 28.63 36.76
CA TYR A 8 19.23 27.36 36.37
C TYR A 8 19.08 27.31 34.85
N PHE A 9 19.89 26.50 34.20
CA PHE A 9 19.75 26.18 32.80
C PHE A 9 18.68 25.07 32.68
N CYS A 10 17.41 25.45 32.40
CA CYS A 10 16.37 24.51 32.02
C CYS A 10 16.64 23.98 30.59
N LEU A 11 17.25 22.81 30.49
CA LEU A 11 17.33 22.07 29.22
C LEU A 11 15.93 21.54 28.90
N VAL A 12 15.19 22.27 28.07
CA VAL A 12 13.95 21.76 27.45
C VAL A 12 14.36 20.76 26.39
N PHE A 13 14.29 19.47 26.73
CA PHE A 13 14.38 18.40 25.73
C PHE A 13 13.13 18.47 24.85
N MET A 14 13.23 19.13 23.71
CA MET A 14 12.21 19.07 22.67
C MET A 14 12.29 17.67 22.06
N VAL A 15 11.46 16.75 22.53
CA VAL A 15 11.27 15.45 21.87
C VAL A 15 10.59 15.75 20.54
N VAL A 16 11.38 15.86 19.49
CA VAL A 16 10.86 15.88 18.12
C VAL A 16 10.33 14.47 17.83
N CYS A 17 9.05 14.26 18.11
CA CYS A 17 8.36 13.05 17.69
C CYS A 17 8.28 13.11 16.16
N THR A 18 9.25 12.53 15.48
CA THR A 18 9.14 12.30 14.04
C THR A 18 8.05 11.27 13.87
N ALA A 19 6.88 11.68 13.36
CA ALA A 19 5.83 10.76 12.99
C ALA A 19 6.42 9.75 12.00
N SER A 20 6.67 8.55 12.49
CA SER A 20 7.13 7.43 11.68
C SER A 20 5.90 6.77 11.07
N PHE A 21 5.87 6.61 9.75
CA PHE A 21 4.84 5.82 9.11
C PHE A 21 4.90 4.36 9.59
N ARG A 22 3.73 3.74 9.69
CA ARG A 22 3.58 2.30 10.01
C ARG A 22 2.76 1.61 8.93
N TRP A 23 2.81 0.29 8.87
CA TRP A 23 1.87 -0.47 8.05
C TRP A 23 0.43 -0.29 8.54
N PRO A 24 -0.56 -0.21 7.62
CA PRO A 24 -1.96 0.06 7.97
C PRO A 24 -2.69 -1.14 8.59
N VAL A 25 -2.02 -2.27 8.73
CA VAL A 25 -2.55 -3.51 9.34
C VAL A 25 -1.49 -4.14 10.23
N GLU A 26 -1.93 -4.91 11.21
CA GLU A 26 -1.07 -5.75 12.03
C GLU A 26 -1.03 -7.18 11.49
N ASN A 27 0.11 -7.84 11.55
CA ASN A 27 0.31 -9.19 11.05
C ASN A 27 -0.19 -9.37 9.60
N GLY A 28 0.04 -8.35 8.78
CA GLY A 28 -0.40 -8.33 7.39
C GLY A 28 0.55 -9.09 6.48
N ARG A 29 0.00 -9.69 5.43
CA ARG A 29 0.76 -10.26 4.31
C ARG A 29 0.38 -9.53 3.02
N ILE A 30 1.38 -9.05 2.30
CA ILE A 30 1.19 -8.43 0.98
C ILE A 30 0.82 -9.53 -0.02
N THR A 31 -0.26 -9.32 -0.76
CA THR A 31 -0.75 -10.26 -1.77
C THR A 31 -0.60 -9.73 -3.19
N SER A 32 -0.36 -8.43 -3.34
CA SER A 32 -0.11 -7.77 -4.62
C SER A 32 0.71 -6.51 -4.39
N THR A 33 1.74 -6.32 -5.20
CA THR A 33 2.72 -5.24 -5.03
C THR A 33 2.42 -4.04 -5.92
N PHE A 34 3.07 -2.91 -5.60
CA PHE A 34 3.00 -1.70 -6.40
C PHE A 34 3.61 -1.91 -7.78
N GLY A 35 2.90 -1.45 -8.83
CA GLY A 35 3.37 -1.51 -10.21
C GLY A 35 3.06 -2.81 -10.93
N GLU A 36 2.37 -3.77 -10.32
CA GLU A 36 1.87 -4.95 -11.03
C GLU A 36 0.93 -4.56 -12.18
N SER A 37 1.06 -5.26 -13.29
CA SER A 37 0.20 -5.04 -14.46
C SER A 37 -1.23 -5.55 -14.20
N ARG A 38 -2.21 -4.69 -14.41
CA ARG A 38 -3.65 -5.01 -14.30
C ARG A 38 -4.32 -5.02 -15.68
N GLY A 39 -3.54 -5.27 -16.73
CA GLY A 39 -4.00 -5.28 -18.10
C GLY A 39 -4.00 -3.90 -18.76
N ASN A 40 -4.82 -2.97 -18.30
CA ASN A 40 -4.94 -1.61 -18.85
C ASN A 40 -4.32 -0.52 -17.97
N HIS A 41 -3.87 -0.86 -16.77
CA HIS A 41 -3.20 0.06 -15.83
C HIS A 41 -2.22 -0.71 -14.95
N PHE A 42 -1.40 0.02 -14.20
CA PHE A 42 -0.55 -0.54 -13.17
C PHE A 42 -1.21 -0.39 -11.80
N HIS A 43 -0.94 -1.35 -10.90
CA HIS A 43 -1.38 -1.30 -9.52
C HIS A 43 -0.75 -0.10 -8.80
N ASP A 44 -1.56 0.83 -8.32
CA ASP A 44 -1.13 2.11 -7.75
C ASP A 44 -0.93 2.08 -6.22
N GLY A 45 -1.00 0.90 -5.63
CA GLY A 45 -0.85 0.64 -4.21
C GLY A 45 -0.28 -0.74 -3.91
N VAL A 46 -0.63 -1.27 -2.76
CA VAL A 46 -0.39 -2.66 -2.36
C VAL A 46 -1.69 -3.26 -1.85
N ASP A 47 -1.90 -4.54 -2.13
CA ASP A 47 -3.01 -5.29 -1.55
C ASP A 47 -2.50 -6.13 -0.37
N ILE A 48 -3.20 -6.04 0.77
CA ILE A 48 -2.76 -6.63 2.02
C ILE A 48 -3.91 -7.41 2.65
N ILE A 49 -3.63 -8.60 3.14
CA ILE A 49 -4.55 -9.37 3.99
C ILE A 49 -4.03 -9.42 5.43
N SER A 50 -4.93 -9.49 6.40
CA SER A 50 -4.59 -9.67 7.81
C SER A 50 -5.67 -10.49 8.53
N PRO A 51 -5.31 -11.34 9.51
CA PRO A 51 -6.26 -12.18 10.22
C PRO A 51 -7.34 -11.42 10.99
N ASP A 52 -7.01 -10.31 11.63
CA ASP A 52 -7.94 -9.49 12.41
C ASP A 52 -8.71 -8.47 11.57
N ARG A 53 -8.31 -8.28 10.30
CA ARG A 53 -8.93 -7.38 9.33
C ARG A 53 -9.01 -5.90 9.74
N LYS A 54 -8.47 -5.51 10.88
CA LYS A 54 -8.47 -4.12 11.33
C LYS A 54 -7.53 -3.28 10.48
N VAL A 55 -8.00 -2.10 10.12
CA VAL A 55 -7.24 -1.11 9.35
C VAL A 55 -6.98 0.10 10.23
N TYR A 56 -5.74 0.55 10.24
CA TYR A 56 -5.25 1.68 11.03
C TYR A 56 -4.66 2.76 10.13
N PRO A 57 -4.66 4.03 10.56
CA PRO A 57 -3.90 5.07 9.86
C PRO A 57 -2.40 4.76 9.85
N VAL A 58 -1.74 5.02 8.74
CA VAL A 58 -0.27 4.87 8.62
C VAL A 58 0.51 5.87 9.45
N ALA A 59 -0.11 7.00 9.75
CA ALA A 59 0.35 8.06 10.64
C ALA A 59 -0.86 8.84 11.15
N ASP A 60 -0.68 9.70 12.13
CA ASP A 60 -1.70 10.67 12.53
C ASP A 60 -2.14 11.47 11.30
N GLY A 61 -3.43 11.72 11.18
CA GLY A 61 -3.95 12.39 9.98
C GLY A 61 -5.37 12.91 10.10
N GLU A 62 -5.74 13.75 9.15
CA GLU A 62 -7.07 14.31 9.00
C GLU A 62 -7.81 13.60 7.87
N LEU A 63 -9.08 13.26 8.10
CA LEU A 63 -9.96 12.67 7.09
C LEU A 63 -10.29 13.74 6.04
N LEU A 64 -9.76 13.56 4.82
CA LEU A 64 -10.05 14.44 3.70
C LEU A 64 -11.36 14.07 3.00
N TYR A 65 -11.59 12.78 2.83
CA TYR A 65 -12.74 12.27 2.10
C TYR A 65 -13.03 10.82 2.47
N PHE A 66 -14.28 10.42 2.32
CA PHE A 66 -14.70 9.03 2.36
C PHE A 66 -15.87 8.79 1.42
N TRP A 67 -16.00 7.58 0.94
CA TRP A 67 -17.20 7.07 0.31
C TRP A 67 -17.63 5.80 1.02
N ASP A 68 -18.92 5.71 1.33
CA ASP A 68 -19.48 4.57 2.05
C ASP A 68 -20.89 4.30 1.57
N ARG A 69 -21.20 3.06 1.22
CA ARG A 69 -22.51 2.66 0.68
C ARG A 69 -23.64 2.97 1.63
N SER A 70 -23.41 2.92 2.93
CA SER A 70 -24.44 3.24 3.93
C SER A 70 -24.83 4.72 3.96
N VAL A 71 -23.93 5.60 3.48
CA VAL A 71 -24.14 7.05 3.40
C VAL A 71 -24.61 7.48 2.03
N PHE A 72 -24.11 6.84 0.97
CA PHE A 72 -24.41 7.17 -0.43
C PHE A 72 -25.09 6.00 -1.15
N PRO A 73 -26.31 5.56 -0.69
CA PRO A 73 -26.92 4.32 -1.17
C PRO A 73 -27.40 4.39 -2.63
N LEU A 74 -27.61 5.59 -3.15
CA LEU A 74 -28.11 5.82 -4.52
C LEU A 74 -27.00 6.14 -5.52
N ASP A 75 -25.78 6.38 -5.06
CA ASP A 75 -24.66 6.68 -5.92
C ASP A 75 -24.14 5.41 -6.62
N ASP A 76 -23.50 5.58 -7.78
CA ASP A 76 -22.78 4.50 -8.44
C ASP A 76 -21.70 3.94 -7.52
N TYR A 77 -21.64 2.60 -7.45
CA TYR A 77 -20.69 1.94 -6.57
C TYR A 77 -19.27 2.02 -7.14
N PRO A 78 -18.34 2.76 -6.51
CA PRO A 78 -17.02 2.95 -7.05
C PRO A 78 -16.22 1.64 -7.07
N GLY A 79 -15.23 1.55 -7.98
CA GLY A 79 -14.33 0.39 -8.05
C GLY A 79 -13.56 0.14 -6.76
N LEU A 80 -13.24 1.20 -6.01
CA LEU A 80 -12.59 1.15 -4.70
C LEU A 80 -13.50 0.62 -3.56
N GLY A 81 -14.80 0.47 -3.83
CA GLY A 81 -15.76 0.11 -2.77
C GLY A 81 -15.88 1.22 -1.73
N ASN A 82 -16.05 0.83 -0.47
CA ASN A 82 -15.97 1.78 0.63
C ASN A 82 -14.51 2.14 0.88
N TYR A 83 -14.22 3.45 0.94
CA TYR A 83 -12.85 3.90 1.11
C TYR A 83 -12.75 5.16 1.97
N ARG A 84 -11.55 5.41 2.49
CA ARG A 84 -11.18 6.59 3.26
C ARG A 84 -9.87 7.15 2.77
N ILE A 85 -9.77 8.48 2.76
CA ILE A 85 -8.57 9.22 2.36
C ILE A 85 -8.18 10.13 3.52
N LEU A 86 -6.94 10.01 3.98
CA LEU A 86 -6.37 10.83 5.04
C LEU A 86 -5.23 11.69 4.50
N SER A 87 -5.14 12.94 4.98
CA SER A 87 -3.94 13.75 4.84
C SER A 87 -3.05 13.58 6.07
N HIS A 88 -1.75 13.64 5.85
CA HIS A 88 -0.72 13.55 6.88
C HIS A 88 0.27 14.71 6.76
N ASP A 89 1.13 14.84 7.74
CA ASP A 89 2.24 15.78 7.69
C ASP A 89 3.08 15.63 6.41
N LYS A 90 3.81 16.68 6.08
CA LYS A 90 4.69 16.75 4.89
C LYS A 90 3.96 16.57 3.55
N GLY A 91 2.64 16.75 3.53
CA GLY A 91 1.83 16.67 2.32
C GLY A 91 1.68 15.25 1.77
N MET A 92 1.76 14.25 2.62
CA MET A 92 1.43 12.88 2.28
C MET A 92 -0.07 12.64 2.40
N VAL A 93 -0.60 11.81 1.52
CA VAL A 93 -2.01 11.37 1.53
C VAL A 93 -2.03 9.85 1.46
N SER A 94 -2.93 9.23 2.20
CA SER A 94 -3.15 7.79 2.16
C SER A 94 -4.59 7.45 1.81
N LEU A 95 -4.78 6.38 1.04
CA LEU A 95 -6.07 5.84 0.65
C LEU A 95 -6.18 4.41 1.13
N TYR A 96 -7.34 4.08 1.71
CA TYR A 96 -7.68 2.77 2.26
C TYR A 96 -9.00 2.33 1.64
N ALA A 97 -8.98 1.30 0.81
CA ALA A 97 -10.14 0.86 0.03
C ALA A 97 -10.61 -0.55 0.41
N HIS A 98 -11.75 -0.95 -0.17
CA HIS A 98 -12.42 -2.22 0.05
C HIS A 98 -12.85 -2.47 1.50
N LEU A 99 -13.20 -1.40 2.23
CA LEU A 99 -13.60 -1.46 3.64
C LEU A 99 -15.04 -1.96 3.82
N GLU A 100 -15.37 -2.43 5.02
CA GLU A 100 -16.75 -2.69 5.45
C GLU A 100 -17.57 -1.38 5.48
N ASP A 101 -18.88 -1.51 5.40
CA ASP A 101 -19.80 -0.38 5.59
C ASP A 101 -19.60 0.24 6.98
N GLY A 102 -19.62 1.55 7.04
CA GLY A 102 -19.53 2.27 8.30
C GLY A 102 -19.02 3.70 8.15
N VAL A 103 -19.75 4.63 8.71
CA VAL A 103 -19.38 6.04 8.71
C VAL A 103 -18.09 6.25 9.49
N PRO A 104 -17.13 7.06 9.00
CA PRO A 104 -15.96 7.45 9.78
C PRO A 104 -16.33 8.07 11.13
N LYS A 105 -15.68 7.62 12.20
CA LYS A 105 -16.02 8.08 13.56
C LYS A 105 -15.36 9.40 13.93
N HIS A 106 -14.29 9.76 13.25
CA HIS A 106 -13.45 10.92 13.59
C HIS A 106 -13.15 11.75 12.35
N ALA A 107 -13.01 13.07 12.55
CA ALA A 107 -12.43 13.95 11.53
C ALA A 107 -10.88 13.86 11.56
N GLN A 108 -10.30 13.55 12.71
CA GLN A 108 -8.87 13.33 12.88
C GLN A 108 -8.64 11.95 13.50
N TYR A 109 -7.64 11.27 12.99
CA TYR A 109 -7.23 9.93 13.41
C TYR A 109 -5.82 9.92 13.97
N LYS A 110 -5.62 9.18 15.03
CA LYS A 110 -4.31 8.83 15.57
C LYS A 110 -3.89 7.45 15.11
N THR A 111 -2.60 7.20 15.09
CA THR A 111 -2.00 5.94 14.61
C THR A 111 -2.59 4.66 15.24
N GLY A 112 -3.10 4.76 16.49
CA GLY A 112 -3.73 3.64 17.19
C GLY A 112 -5.24 3.49 16.98
N ASP A 113 -5.88 4.45 16.31
CA ASP A 113 -7.32 4.40 16.08
C ASP A 113 -7.67 3.37 15.00
N THR A 114 -8.80 2.70 15.17
CA THR A 114 -9.32 1.84 14.07
C THR A 114 -9.99 2.72 13.02
N LEU A 115 -9.39 2.75 11.84
CA LEU A 115 -9.92 3.46 10.68
C LEU A 115 -11.11 2.72 10.07
N GLY A 116 -11.08 1.40 10.04
CA GLY A 116 -12.13 0.55 9.48
C GLY A 116 -11.74 -0.93 9.56
N MET A 117 -12.55 -1.75 8.89
CA MET A 117 -12.30 -3.17 8.73
C MET A 117 -12.17 -3.50 7.24
N MET A 118 -11.18 -4.31 6.86
CA MET A 118 -11.06 -4.74 5.47
C MET A 118 -12.18 -5.70 5.09
N ALA A 119 -12.68 -5.56 3.87
CA ALA A 119 -13.78 -6.33 3.33
C ALA A 119 -13.54 -6.71 1.86
N ASN A 120 -14.65 -6.96 1.15
CA ASN A 120 -14.65 -7.28 -0.28
C ASN A 120 -15.64 -6.37 -1.01
N THR A 121 -15.58 -5.06 -0.76
CA THR A 121 -16.46 -4.07 -1.36
C THR A 121 -15.84 -3.50 -2.66
N GLY A 122 -16.68 -3.07 -3.58
CA GLY A 122 -16.23 -2.57 -4.88
C GLY A 122 -15.74 -3.66 -5.83
N ARG A 123 -14.77 -3.34 -6.68
CA ARG A 123 -14.17 -4.28 -7.63
C ARG A 123 -13.04 -5.06 -6.94
N SER A 124 -13.41 -6.08 -6.19
CA SER A 124 -12.52 -6.89 -5.38
C SER A 124 -12.88 -8.36 -5.47
N TYR A 125 -11.90 -9.26 -5.40
CA TYR A 125 -12.06 -10.72 -5.53
C TYR A 125 -11.83 -11.47 -4.22
N GLY A 126 -11.81 -10.77 -3.09
CA GLY A 126 -11.58 -11.36 -1.78
C GLY A 126 -11.38 -10.28 -0.72
N LYS A 127 -11.48 -10.65 0.56
CA LYS A 127 -11.26 -9.69 1.65
C LYS A 127 -9.80 -9.29 1.71
N HIS A 128 -9.51 -8.03 1.39
CA HIS A 128 -8.19 -7.42 1.49
C HIS A 128 -8.31 -5.91 1.67
N LEU A 129 -7.22 -5.28 2.05
CA LEU A 129 -7.03 -3.84 2.02
C LEU A 129 -6.26 -3.48 0.75
N HIS A 130 -6.84 -2.67 -0.13
CA HIS A 130 -6.06 -1.94 -1.11
C HIS A 130 -5.59 -0.63 -0.47
N PHE A 131 -4.27 -0.43 -0.43
CA PHE A 131 -3.64 0.68 0.25
C PHE A 131 -2.72 1.45 -0.69
N THR A 132 -2.97 2.77 -0.84
CA THR A 132 -2.17 3.66 -1.69
C THR A 132 -1.59 4.81 -0.86
N LEU A 133 -0.31 5.12 -1.08
CA LEU A 133 0.33 6.36 -0.64
C LEU A 133 0.46 7.32 -1.81
N ILE A 134 0.15 8.59 -1.58
CA ILE A 134 0.13 9.63 -2.61
C ILE A 134 0.93 10.82 -2.11
N GLN A 135 1.77 11.38 -2.97
CA GLN A 135 2.39 12.66 -2.73
C GLN A 135 1.41 13.77 -3.11
N GLY A 136 0.79 14.40 -2.11
CA GLY A 136 -0.36 15.29 -2.29
C GLY A 136 -0.16 16.43 -3.28
N LYS A 137 1.03 17.08 -3.30
CA LYS A 137 1.32 18.18 -4.24
C LYS A 137 1.35 17.74 -5.71
N SER A 138 1.82 16.54 -6.00
CA SER A 138 1.97 16.02 -7.36
C SER A 138 0.86 15.07 -7.78
N GLY A 139 0.08 14.57 -6.83
CA GLY A 139 -0.90 13.51 -7.07
C GLY A 139 -0.29 12.16 -7.46
N LYS A 140 1.03 11.99 -7.34
CA LYS A 140 1.72 10.76 -7.73
C LYS A 140 1.59 9.69 -6.65
N SER A 141 1.18 8.50 -7.04
CA SER A 141 1.27 7.32 -6.19
C SER A 141 2.73 6.95 -5.92
N LEU A 142 3.02 6.62 -4.68
CA LEU A 142 4.33 6.18 -4.22
C LEU A 142 4.28 4.69 -3.91
N ASN A 143 5.36 3.98 -4.16
CA ASN A 143 5.47 2.59 -3.74
C ASN A 143 5.51 2.51 -2.20
N PRO A 144 4.47 1.96 -1.53
CA PRO A 144 4.42 1.88 -0.07
C PRO A 144 5.61 1.10 0.52
N MET A 145 6.10 0.07 -0.16
CA MET A 145 7.23 -0.74 0.29
C MET A 145 8.56 0.03 0.35
N LYS A 146 8.64 1.21 -0.29
CA LYS A 146 9.82 2.09 -0.22
C LYS A 146 9.69 3.22 0.80
N VAL A 147 8.49 3.42 1.35
CA VAL A 147 8.17 4.53 2.26
C VAL A 147 7.90 4.03 3.67
N LEU A 148 7.21 2.89 3.79
CA LEU A 148 6.89 2.25 5.07
C LEU A 148 8.07 1.42 5.59
N PRO A 149 8.04 1.02 6.88
CA PRO A 149 9.06 0.13 7.43
C PRO A 149 9.27 -1.11 6.56
N GLU A 150 10.51 -1.52 6.45
CA GLU A 150 10.89 -2.70 5.66
C GLU A 150 10.16 -3.94 6.16
N VAL A 151 9.64 -4.72 5.22
CA VAL A 151 9.09 -6.05 5.48
C VAL A 151 10.16 -7.04 5.08
N ALA A 152 10.55 -7.89 6.03
CA ALA A 152 11.58 -8.90 5.77
C ALA A 152 11.08 -9.89 4.71
N ASP A 153 11.81 -9.99 3.62
CA ASP A 153 11.62 -10.99 2.60
C ASP A 153 12.94 -11.70 2.33
N ASN A 154 12.98 -12.97 2.66
CA ASN A 154 14.18 -13.81 2.52
C ASN A 154 14.06 -14.80 1.36
N ASN A 155 12.96 -14.76 0.62
CA ASN A 155 12.72 -15.69 -0.47
C ASN A 155 13.01 -14.99 -1.81
N PRO A 156 14.04 -15.41 -2.53
CA PRO A 156 14.28 -14.87 -3.87
C PRO A 156 13.19 -15.36 -4.82
N PRO A 157 12.82 -14.55 -5.85
CA PRO A 157 11.91 -14.97 -6.87
C PRO A 157 12.45 -16.19 -7.64
N VAL A 158 11.57 -17.10 -8.00
CA VAL A 158 11.89 -18.30 -8.78
C VAL A 158 11.39 -18.11 -10.22
N ILE A 159 12.30 -18.25 -11.18
CA ILE A 159 11.92 -18.30 -12.60
C ILE A 159 11.52 -19.73 -12.93
N ASN A 160 10.24 -19.96 -13.14
CA ASN A 160 9.69 -21.27 -13.49
C ASN A 160 9.92 -21.59 -14.97
N GLY A 161 9.91 -20.55 -15.82
CA GLY A 161 10.09 -20.75 -17.25
C GLY A 161 10.37 -19.45 -18.01
N MET A 162 10.95 -19.62 -19.17
CA MET A 162 11.21 -18.57 -20.13
C MET A 162 10.63 -18.97 -21.49
N TYR A 163 9.91 -18.06 -22.13
CA TYR A 163 9.22 -18.34 -23.38
C TYR A 163 9.47 -17.23 -24.38
N ILE A 164 9.50 -17.58 -25.67
CA ILE A 164 9.39 -16.63 -26.78
C ILE A 164 8.01 -16.76 -27.39
N ARG A 165 7.34 -15.64 -27.58
CA ARG A 165 6.09 -15.59 -28.32
C ARG A 165 6.37 -15.30 -29.82
N ILE A 166 5.95 -16.23 -30.66
CA ILE A 166 5.99 -16.09 -32.12
C ILE A 166 4.55 -16.24 -32.62
N ASP A 167 4.00 -15.16 -33.13
CA ASP A 167 2.58 -15.04 -33.49
C ASP A 167 1.70 -15.37 -32.24
N ASP A 168 0.86 -16.39 -32.32
CA ASP A 168 0.00 -16.82 -31.19
C ASP A 168 0.53 -18.05 -30.44
N HIS A 169 1.78 -18.42 -30.68
CA HIS A 169 2.40 -19.59 -30.04
C HIS A 169 3.51 -19.21 -29.08
N TYR A 170 3.61 -19.94 -27.98
CA TYR A 170 4.66 -19.80 -26.97
C TYR A 170 5.63 -20.97 -27.08
N TYR A 171 6.92 -20.64 -27.24
CA TYR A 171 8.00 -21.61 -27.32
C TYR A 171 8.83 -21.52 -26.05
N PHE A 172 8.87 -22.61 -25.30
CA PHE A 172 9.66 -22.72 -24.08
C PHE A 172 11.17 -22.72 -24.43
N ILE A 173 11.93 -21.94 -23.66
CA ILE A 173 13.39 -21.88 -23.78
C ILE A 173 13.97 -22.57 -22.57
N ASN A 174 14.67 -23.66 -22.75
CA ASN A 174 15.42 -24.35 -21.73
C ASN A 174 16.94 -24.14 -21.87
N GLU A 175 17.67 -24.58 -20.89
CA GLU A 175 19.13 -24.58 -20.92
C GLU A 175 19.61 -25.44 -22.10
N GLY A 176 20.44 -24.89 -22.96
CA GLY A 176 20.89 -25.55 -24.19
C GLY A 176 20.00 -25.34 -25.44
N SER A 177 18.88 -24.63 -25.31
CA SER A 177 18.09 -24.24 -26.49
C SER A 177 18.91 -23.36 -27.43
N ASN A 178 18.98 -23.75 -28.70
CA ASN A 178 19.63 -22.97 -29.76
C ASN A 178 18.56 -22.45 -30.72
N ILE A 179 18.07 -21.23 -30.48
CA ILE A 179 17.00 -20.61 -31.25
C ILE A 179 17.58 -19.46 -32.04
N ARG A 180 17.47 -19.57 -33.39
CA ARG A 180 17.83 -18.49 -34.29
C ARG A 180 16.64 -17.58 -34.55
N LEU A 181 16.70 -16.38 -34.02
CA LEU A 181 15.67 -15.35 -34.23
C LEU A 181 16.04 -14.50 -35.44
N THR A 182 15.09 -14.28 -36.34
CA THR A 182 15.25 -13.46 -37.57
C THR A 182 14.69 -12.05 -37.39
N LYS A 183 13.95 -11.80 -36.34
CA LYS A 183 13.38 -10.50 -35.94
C LYS A 183 13.26 -10.41 -34.40
N HIS A 184 12.80 -9.28 -33.87
CA HIS A 184 12.52 -9.13 -32.45
C HIS A 184 11.22 -9.83 -32.10
N TYR A 185 11.24 -10.66 -31.07
CA TYR A 185 10.08 -11.34 -30.50
C TYR A 185 9.98 -11.03 -29.01
N PRO A 186 8.76 -10.93 -28.44
CA PRO A 186 8.59 -10.78 -27.00
C PRO A 186 9.17 -11.97 -26.25
N LEU A 187 9.97 -11.68 -25.21
CA LEU A 187 10.42 -12.65 -24.24
C LEU A 187 9.49 -12.57 -23.02
N LEU A 188 8.95 -13.71 -22.63
CA LEU A 188 8.08 -13.83 -21.44
C LEU A 188 8.79 -14.67 -20.39
N LEU A 189 8.72 -14.19 -19.15
CA LEU A 189 9.24 -14.90 -18.00
C LEU A 189 8.04 -15.32 -17.12
N ASP A 190 7.99 -16.60 -16.79
CA ASP A 190 7.12 -17.11 -15.74
C ASP A 190 7.90 -17.04 -14.42
N ILE A 191 7.57 -16.05 -13.62
CA ILE A 191 8.25 -15.79 -12.34
C ILE A 191 7.24 -15.97 -11.22
N HIS A 192 7.60 -16.78 -10.25
CA HIS A 192 6.89 -16.91 -8.99
C HIS A 192 7.72 -16.32 -7.86
N ASP A 193 7.12 -15.40 -7.12
CA ASP A 193 7.68 -14.84 -5.91
C ASP A 193 6.77 -15.19 -4.73
N SER A 194 7.27 -16.02 -3.81
CA SER A 194 6.56 -16.34 -2.58
C SER A 194 7.02 -15.38 -1.49
N PHE A 195 6.37 -14.23 -1.44
CA PHE A 195 6.59 -13.28 -0.36
C PHE A 195 6.17 -13.91 0.99
N SER A 196 7.14 -14.17 1.86
CA SER A 196 6.93 -14.64 3.22
C SER A 196 7.16 -13.48 4.19
N GLY A 197 6.18 -12.62 4.33
CA GLY A 197 6.13 -11.61 5.36
C GLY A 197 5.04 -11.92 6.37
#